data_c1d9e568fe2720f2f814e1eb0ff53b1e
#
_entry.id   c1d9e568fe2720f2f814e1eb0ff53b1e
#
_cell.length_a   1.000
_cell.length_b   1.000
_cell.length_c   1.000
_cell.angle_alpha   90.00
_cell.angle_beta   90.00
_cell.angle_gamma   90.00
#
_symmetry.space_group_name_H-M   'P 1'
#
loop_
_entity.id
_entity.type
_entity.pdbx_description
1 polymer ?
#
loop_
_entity_poly.entity_id
_entity_poly.type
_entity_poly.pdbx_seq_one_letter_code
_entity_poly.pdbx_strand_id
1 'polypeptide(L)'
;MTLTTPRTDTPRPVGFRRHLRSLAIRPLLLLVVVLVPALGLAACGQSAADKAKSQVCSARADINKQIDYLKGLTLTTATTTGIKNSLTAIGNDLTKINDAQPQLNAERKQQVQSASQAFRTELESVVTNVGTNLSISNAEAQLKTAVQQLAQSFQHTLAAVNCS
;
A
#
# COMPACT_ATOMS: atom_id res chain seq x y z
N MET A 1 -5.41 54.93 7.48
CA MET A 1 -5.00 53.81 6.64
C MET A 1 -3.51 53.55 6.86
N THR A 2 -3.16 52.68 7.77
CA THR A 2 -1.78 52.39 8.16
C THR A 2 -1.50 50.94 7.81
N LEU A 3 -0.66 50.72 6.80
CA LEU A 3 -0.18 49.41 6.33
C LEU A 3 0.91 48.92 7.26
N THR A 4 0.64 47.84 7.99
CA THR A 4 1.62 47.15 8.82
C THR A 4 2.18 45.97 8.01
N THR A 5 3.46 46.04 7.65
CA THR A 5 4.21 44.95 6.99
C THR A 5 4.62 43.89 8.00
N PRO A 6 4.44 42.59 7.73
CA PRO A 6 4.98 41.52 8.58
C PRO A 6 6.48 41.32 8.30
N ARG A 7 7.23 41.29 9.41
CA ARG A 7 8.68 41.08 9.52
C ARG A 7 8.98 39.60 9.34
N THR A 8 9.76 39.27 8.33
CA THR A 8 10.27 37.92 8.10
C THR A 8 11.48 37.65 9.01
N ASP A 9 11.31 36.82 10.02
CA ASP A 9 12.40 36.28 10.82
C ASP A 9 13.06 35.09 10.10
N THR A 10 14.32 35.26 9.76
CA THR A 10 15.22 34.24 9.20
C THR A 10 15.80 33.40 10.33
N PRO A 11 15.68 32.06 10.33
CA PRO A 11 16.33 31.22 11.32
C PRO A 11 17.83 31.08 11.02
N ARG A 12 18.68 31.32 12.05
CA ARG A 12 20.14 31.20 12.04
C ARG A 12 20.56 29.72 11.91
N PRO A 13 21.63 29.42 11.15
CA PRO A 13 22.17 28.07 11.09
C PRO A 13 22.94 27.72 12.37
N VAL A 14 22.56 26.63 12.98
CA VAL A 14 23.24 26.05 14.15
C VAL A 14 24.49 25.32 13.66
N GLY A 15 25.65 25.84 14.03
CA GLY A 15 26.93 25.26 13.69
C GLY A 15 27.18 23.92 14.36
N PHE A 16 27.26 22.84 13.58
CA PHE A 16 27.69 21.53 14.03
C PHE A 16 29.22 21.49 14.13
N ARG A 17 29.76 21.62 15.34
CA ARG A 17 31.20 21.39 15.63
C ARG A 17 31.51 19.89 15.50
N ARG A 18 32.27 19.55 14.47
CA ARG A 18 32.88 18.22 14.31
C ARG A 18 34.05 18.08 15.32
N HIS A 19 33.88 17.22 16.31
CA HIS A 19 34.99 16.70 17.10
C HIS A 19 35.66 15.55 16.35
N LEU A 20 36.78 15.90 15.70
CA LEU A 20 37.79 14.95 15.25
C LEU A 20 38.53 14.41 16.47
N ARG A 21 38.29 13.20 16.87
CA ARG A 21 39.20 12.44 17.74
C ARG A 21 39.91 11.39 16.91
N SER A 22 41.12 11.73 16.58
CA SER A 22 42.17 10.81 16.12
C SER A 22 42.40 9.73 17.15
N LEU A 23 42.21 8.48 16.81
CA LEU A 23 42.77 7.33 17.50
C LEU A 23 43.53 6.51 16.49
N ALA A 24 44.86 6.73 16.50
CA ALA A 24 45.84 5.90 15.84
C ALA A 24 45.87 4.54 16.52
N ILE A 25 45.47 3.48 15.80
CA ILE A 25 45.76 2.11 16.23
C ILE A 25 46.46 1.39 15.09
N ARG A 26 47.65 0.90 15.45
CA ARG A 26 48.73 0.26 14.69
C ARG A 26 48.25 -0.91 13.80
N PRO A 27 48.92 -1.15 12.68
CA PRO A 27 48.68 -2.31 11.84
C PRO A 27 49.33 -3.54 12.44
N LEU A 28 48.58 -4.55 12.79
CA LEU A 28 49.11 -5.87 13.05
C LEU A 28 48.59 -6.81 11.95
N LEU A 29 49.51 -7.17 11.09
CA LEU A 29 49.45 -8.22 10.09
C LEU A 29 48.86 -9.50 10.68
N LEU A 30 47.72 -9.96 10.12
CA LEU A 30 47.42 -11.36 10.08
C LEU A 30 46.64 -11.63 8.77
N LEU A 31 47.43 -12.05 7.79
CA LEU A 31 47.01 -12.53 6.49
C LEU A 31 46.40 -13.93 6.68
N VAL A 32 45.11 -13.99 7.00
CA VAL A 32 44.35 -15.24 6.92
C VAL A 32 43.64 -15.26 5.57
N VAL A 33 44.32 -15.87 4.61
CA VAL A 33 43.70 -16.28 3.35
C VAL A 33 42.73 -17.40 3.69
N VAL A 34 41.49 -17.05 4.02
CA VAL A 34 40.38 -17.99 4.03
C VAL A 34 39.93 -18.14 2.59
N LEU A 35 40.44 -19.19 1.95
CA LEU A 35 39.89 -19.71 0.72
C LEU A 35 38.49 -20.24 1.01
N VAL A 36 37.49 -19.34 0.94
CA VAL A 36 36.08 -19.76 0.99
C VAL A 36 35.81 -20.39 -0.38
N PRO A 37 35.53 -21.71 -0.47
CA PRO A 37 35.01 -22.27 -1.70
C PRO A 37 33.68 -21.53 -1.95
N ALA A 38 33.61 -20.83 -3.07
CA ALA A 38 32.37 -20.36 -3.64
C ALA A 38 31.51 -21.57 -4.03
N LEU A 39 30.95 -22.25 -3.03
CA LEU A 39 29.75 -23.05 -3.24
C LEU A 39 28.69 -22.06 -3.70
N GLY A 40 28.56 -21.98 -5.01
CA GLY A 40 27.41 -21.30 -5.65
C GLY A 40 26.15 -21.92 -5.07
N LEU A 41 25.67 -21.32 -3.98
CA LEU A 41 24.26 -21.36 -3.66
C LEU A 41 23.60 -20.70 -4.87
N ALA A 42 23.22 -21.53 -5.87
CA ALA A 42 22.14 -21.19 -6.75
C ALA A 42 20.93 -20.97 -5.82
N ALA A 43 20.90 -19.79 -5.20
CA ALA A 43 19.71 -19.26 -4.60
C ALA A 43 18.72 -19.24 -5.77
N CYS A 44 17.78 -20.19 -5.78
CA CYS A 44 16.55 -20.09 -6.55
C CYS A 44 15.81 -18.85 -6.03
N GLY A 45 16.42 -17.70 -6.24
CA GLY A 45 15.84 -16.41 -5.91
C GLY A 45 14.73 -16.16 -6.90
N GLN A 46 13.51 -16.13 -6.41
CA GLN A 46 12.39 -15.63 -7.20
C GLN A 46 12.82 -14.34 -7.91
N SER A 47 12.52 -14.26 -9.21
CA SER A 47 12.80 -13.03 -9.96
C SER A 47 12.06 -11.84 -9.35
N ALA A 48 12.51 -10.62 -9.60
CA ALA A 48 11.79 -9.42 -9.16
C ALA A 48 10.35 -9.43 -9.67
N ALA A 49 10.12 -9.91 -10.89
CA ALA A 49 8.79 -10.05 -11.49
C ALA A 49 7.92 -11.08 -10.75
N ASP A 50 8.50 -12.22 -10.32
CA ASP A 50 7.75 -13.24 -9.58
C ASP A 50 7.38 -12.74 -8.17
N LYS A 51 8.27 -12.02 -7.52
CA LYS A 51 7.99 -11.36 -6.23
C LYS A 51 6.87 -10.34 -6.37
N ALA A 52 6.93 -9.49 -7.38
CA ALA A 52 5.90 -8.50 -7.67
C ALA A 52 4.55 -9.17 -8.00
N LYS A 53 4.55 -10.24 -8.79
CA LYS A 53 3.35 -11.06 -9.03
C LYS A 53 2.77 -11.58 -7.71
N SER A 54 3.60 -12.16 -6.86
CA SER A 54 3.18 -12.69 -5.56
C SER A 54 2.58 -11.59 -4.67
N GLN A 55 3.17 -10.39 -4.64
CA GLN A 55 2.65 -9.24 -3.89
C GLN A 55 1.28 -8.79 -4.41
N VAL A 56 1.12 -8.65 -5.73
CA VAL A 56 -0.18 -8.31 -6.34
C VAL A 56 -1.24 -9.34 -5.98
N CYS A 57 -0.90 -10.62 -6.06
CA CYS A 57 -1.85 -11.70 -5.79
C CYS A 57 -2.23 -11.81 -4.31
N SER A 58 -1.28 -11.59 -3.41
CA SER A 58 -1.54 -11.52 -1.97
C SER A 58 -2.45 -10.33 -1.64
N ALA A 59 -2.12 -9.13 -2.10
CA ALA A 59 -2.92 -7.94 -1.87
C ALA A 59 -4.34 -8.09 -2.44
N ARG A 60 -4.49 -8.68 -3.62
CA ARG A 60 -5.80 -9.02 -4.20
C ARG A 60 -6.60 -9.96 -3.29
N ALA A 61 -5.98 -11.00 -2.75
CA ALA A 61 -6.64 -11.93 -1.85
C ALA A 61 -7.07 -11.25 -0.53
N ASP A 62 -6.27 -10.32 -0.02
CA ASP A 62 -6.59 -9.56 1.18
C ASP A 62 -7.75 -8.56 0.92
N ILE A 63 -7.77 -7.90 -0.23
CA ILE A 63 -8.92 -7.08 -0.67
C ILE A 63 -10.20 -7.92 -0.70
N ASN A 64 -10.16 -9.14 -1.28
CA ASN A 64 -11.33 -10.01 -1.31
C ASN A 64 -11.84 -10.34 0.11
N LYS A 65 -10.96 -10.65 1.05
CA LYS A 65 -11.33 -10.89 2.46
C LYS A 65 -12.03 -9.69 3.09
N GLN A 66 -11.54 -8.47 2.83
CA GLN A 66 -12.17 -7.26 3.34
C GLN A 66 -13.56 -7.03 2.74
N ILE A 67 -13.73 -7.29 1.45
CA ILE A 67 -15.02 -7.23 0.78
C ILE A 67 -16.00 -8.26 1.37
N ASP A 68 -15.55 -9.49 1.59
CA ASP A 68 -16.38 -10.54 2.18
C ASP A 68 -16.76 -10.22 3.63
N TYR A 69 -15.85 -9.63 4.40
CA TYR A 69 -16.17 -9.09 5.72
C TYR A 69 -17.27 -8.01 5.64
N LEU A 70 -17.12 -7.02 4.75
CA LEU A 70 -18.10 -5.95 4.57
C LEU A 70 -19.48 -6.49 4.13
N LYS A 71 -19.51 -7.50 3.28
CA LYS A 71 -20.76 -8.17 2.85
C LYS A 71 -21.47 -8.90 4.00
N GLY A 72 -20.71 -9.40 4.96
CA GLY A 72 -21.24 -10.10 6.14
C GLY A 72 -21.72 -9.16 7.25
N LEU A 73 -21.52 -7.85 7.15
CA LEU A 73 -21.94 -6.91 8.17
C LEU A 73 -23.47 -6.80 8.21
N THR A 74 -24.02 -6.81 9.42
CA THR A 74 -25.42 -6.49 9.73
C THR A 74 -25.47 -5.21 10.56
N LEU A 75 -26.65 -4.60 10.72
CA LEU A 75 -26.81 -3.39 11.55
C LEU A 75 -26.27 -3.55 12.99
N THR A 76 -26.38 -4.75 13.53
CA THR A 76 -25.93 -5.06 14.89
C THR A 76 -24.41 -5.21 14.99
N THR A 77 -23.75 -5.58 13.90
CA THR A 77 -22.28 -5.83 13.84
C THR A 77 -21.52 -4.72 13.10
N ALA A 78 -22.21 -3.92 12.28
CA ALA A 78 -21.60 -2.83 11.54
C ALA A 78 -21.29 -1.66 12.46
N THR A 79 -20.01 -1.49 12.77
CA THR A 79 -19.51 -0.26 13.42
C THR A 79 -18.92 0.65 12.34
N THR A 80 -19.12 1.96 12.48
CA THR A 80 -18.48 2.94 11.57
C THR A 80 -16.97 2.76 11.53
N THR A 81 -16.36 2.43 12.66
CA THR A 81 -14.92 2.14 12.77
C THR A 81 -14.55 0.89 11.98
N GLY A 82 -15.32 -0.21 12.09
CA GLY A 82 -15.07 -1.45 11.35
C GLY A 82 -15.13 -1.26 9.84
N ILE A 83 -16.14 -0.53 9.37
CA ILE A 83 -16.28 -0.20 7.94
C ILE A 83 -15.10 0.64 7.46
N LYS A 84 -14.76 1.72 8.18
CA LYS A 84 -13.61 2.57 7.82
C LYS A 84 -12.30 1.79 7.81
N ASN A 85 -12.07 0.93 8.78
CA ASN A 85 -10.86 0.11 8.83
C ASN A 85 -10.76 -0.83 7.62
N SER A 86 -11.86 -1.48 7.21
CA SER A 86 -11.86 -2.34 6.03
C SER A 86 -11.64 -1.57 4.73
N LEU A 87 -12.28 -0.40 4.56
CA LEU A 87 -12.05 0.44 3.39
C LEU A 87 -10.61 0.97 3.34
N THR A 88 -10.03 1.33 4.49
CA THR A 88 -8.63 1.73 4.61
C THR A 88 -7.68 0.56 4.28
N ALA A 89 -7.98 -0.64 4.76
CA ALA A 89 -7.18 -1.83 4.44
C ALA A 89 -7.18 -2.12 2.94
N ILE A 90 -8.34 -2.03 2.27
CA ILE A 90 -8.45 -2.14 0.82
C ILE A 90 -7.60 -1.08 0.11
N GLY A 91 -7.63 0.16 0.56
CA GLY A 91 -6.81 1.25 0.02
C GLY A 91 -5.30 0.98 0.17
N ASN A 92 -4.88 0.46 1.31
CA ASN A 92 -3.49 0.06 1.55
C ASN A 92 -3.05 -1.09 0.64
N ASP A 93 -3.91 -2.07 0.41
CA ASP A 93 -3.61 -3.18 -0.49
C ASP A 93 -3.55 -2.74 -1.96
N LEU A 94 -4.39 -1.79 -2.37
CA LEU A 94 -4.24 -1.13 -3.68
C LEU A 94 -2.91 -0.38 -3.82
N THR A 95 -2.41 0.21 -2.75
CA THR A 95 -1.08 0.84 -2.74
C THR A 95 0.01 -0.21 -2.93
N LYS A 96 -0.04 -1.35 -2.22
CA LYS A 96 0.91 -2.46 -2.43
C LYS A 96 0.88 -2.98 -3.88
N ILE A 97 -0.30 -3.11 -4.48
CA ILE A 97 -0.43 -3.48 -5.90
C ILE A 97 0.25 -2.44 -6.79
N ASN A 98 0.04 -1.16 -6.54
CA ASN A 98 0.66 -0.09 -7.31
C ASN A 98 2.19 -0.10 -7.19
N ASP A 99 2.72 -0.30 -6.00
CA ASP A 99 4.16 -0.33 -5.73
C ASP A 99 4.85 -1.56 -6.37
N ALA A 100 4.12 -2.66 -6.55
CA ALA A 100 4.62 -3.85 -7.24
C ALA A 100 4.66 -3.70 -8.77
N GLN A 101 3.85 -2.82 -9.36
CA GLN A 101 3.70 -2.69 -10.83
C GLN A 101 5.01 -2.45 -11.60
N PRO A 102 5.96 -1.63 -11.14
CA PRO A 102 7.20 -1.38 -11.88
C PRO A 102 8.04 -2.63 -12.13
N GLN A 103 7.89 -3.65 -11.30
CA GLN A 103 8.64 -4.91 -11.38
C GLN A 103 7.93 -5.99 -12.20
N LEU A 104 6.68 -5.78 -12.61
CA LEU A 104 5.95 -6.71 -13.45
C LEU A 104 6.43 -6.63 -14.91
N ASN A 105 6.27 -7.72 -15.67
CA ASN A 105 6.43 -7.66 -17.12
C ASN A 105 5.40 -6.71 -17.76
N ALA A 106 5.69 -6.23 -18.97
CA ALA A 106 4.91 -5.15 -19.61
C ALA A 106 3.40 -5.49 -19.74
N GLU A 107 3.08 -6.71 -20.15
CA GLU A 107 1.69 -7.16 -20.35
C GLU A 107 0.93 -7.18 -19.03
N ARG A 108 1.50 -7.82 -18.00
CA ARG A 108 0.88 -7.91 -16.69
C ARG A 108 0.79 -6.56 -16.00
N LYS A 109 1.81 -5.70 -16.17
CA LYS A 109 1.78 -4.33 -15.67
C LYS A 109 0.57 -3.58 -16.19
N GLN A 110 0.31 -3.62 -17.50
CA GLN A 110 -0.82 -2.94 -18.11
C GLN A 110 -2.15 -3.48 -17.57
N GLN A 111 -2.30 -4.80 -17.47
CA GLN A 111 -3.50 -5.44 -16.93
C GLN A 111 -3.74 -5.02 -15.47
N VAL A 112 -2.73 -5.11 -14.61
CA VAL A 112 -2.82 -4.75 -13.19
C VAL A 112 -3.09 -3.26 -13.02
N GLN A 113 -2.46 -2.41 -13.81
CA GLN A 113 -2.66 -0.96 -13.76
C GLN A 113 -4.10 -0.59 -14.09
N SER A 114 -4.65 -1.10 -15.20
CA SER A 114 -6.04 -0.83 -15.59
C SER A 114 -7.04 -1.33 -14.54
N ALA A 115 -6.82 -2.56 -14.05
CA ALA A 115 -7.69 -3.16 -13.04
C ALA A 115 -7.67 -2.38 -11.71
N SER A 116 -6.48 -1.97 -11.24
CA SER A 116 -6.37 -1.23 -9.98
C SER A 116 -6.90 0.18 -10.08
N GLN A 117 -6.75 0.85 -11.21
CA GLN A 117 -7.33 2.19 -11.42
C GLN A 117 -8.86 2.14 -11.42
N ALA A 118 -9.45 1.19 -12.17
CA ALA A 118 -10.91 1.03 -12.22
C ALA A 118 -11.49 0.72 -10.83
N PHE A 119 -10.85 -0.20 -10.10
CA PHE A 119 -11.28 -0.56 -8.74
C PHE A 119 -11.09 0.58 -7.74
N ARG A 120 -10.02 1.36 -7.85
CA ARG A 120 -9.77 2.55 -7.01
C ARG A 120 -10.87 3.59 -7.17
N THR A 121 -11.29 3.87 -8.39
CA THR A 121 -12.38 4.82 -8.67
C THR A 121 -13.67 4.39 -7.96
N GLU A 122 -13.99 3.10 -7.99
CA GLU A 122 -15.17 2.58 -7.29
C GLU A 122 -15.02 2.65 -5.77
N LEU A 123 -13.84 2.31 -5.24
CA LEU A 123 -13.56 2.43 -3.82
C LEU A 123 -13.72 3.88 -3.32
N GLU A 124 -13.22 4.87 -4.05
CA GLU A 124 -13.35 6.30 -3.73
C GLU A 124 -14.81 6.73 -3.73
N SER A 125 -15.61 6.26 -4.69
CA SER A 125 -17.05 6.47 -4.73
C SER A 125 -17.74 5.91 -3.49
N VAL A 126 -17.43 4.68 -3.10
CA VAL A 126 -17.98 4.05 -1.89
C VAL A 126 -17.57 4.80 -0.63
N VAL A 127 -16.31 5.18 -0.49
CA VAL A 127 -15.79 5.94 0.67
C VAL A 127 -16.52 7.28 0.81
N THR A 128 -16.73 7.99 -0.29
CA THR A 128 -17.45 9.27 -0.31
C THR A 128 -18.90 9.08 0.09
N ASN A 129 -19.59 8.10 -0.51
CA ASN A 129 -21.01 7.84 -0.24
C ASN A 129 -21.25 7.41 1.22
N VAL A 130 -20.39 6.54 1.76
CA VAL A 130 -20.43 6.12 3.17
C VAL A 130 -20.09 7.28 4.12
N GLY A 131 -19.19 8.17 3.71
CA GLY A 131 -18.76 9.31 4.53
C GLY A 131 -19.79 10.43 4.65
N THR A 132 -20.60 10.65 3.61
CA THR A 132 -21.49 11.83 3.51
C THR A 132 -22.96 11.53 3.72
N ASN A 133 -23.43 10.31 3.40
CA ASN A 133 -24.85 10.01 3.24
C ASN A 133 -25.42 8.98 4.23
N LEU A 134 -24.68 8.59 5.27
CA LEU A 134 -25.21 7.70 6.30
C LEU A 134 -26.27 8.41 7.16
N SER A 135 -27.43 8.70 6.61
CA SER A 135 -28.59 9.03 7.41
C SER A 135 -29.12 7.76 8.07
N ILE A 136 -29.42 7.86 9.36
CA ILE A 136 -29.71 6.71 10.25
C ILE A 136 -30.85 5.81 9.73
N SER A 137 -31.82 6.36 8.98
CA SER A 137 -32.99 5.62 8.50
C SER A 137 -32.74 4.68 7.31
N ASN A 138 -31.68 4.91 6.52
CA ASN A 138 -31.37 4.13 5.31
C ASN A 138 -29.92 3.64 5.23
N ALA A 139 -29.17 3.77 6.32
CA ALA A 139 -27.74 3.48 6.36
C ALA A 139 -27.40 2.03 5.95
N GLU A 140 -28.23 1.08 6.37
CA GLU A 140 -28.03 -0.33 6.01
C GLU A 140 -28.20 -0.59 4.52
N ALA A 141 -29.29 -0.10 3.94
CA ALA A 141 -29.57 -0.30 2.51
C ALA A 141 -28.50 0.38 1.64
N GLN A 142 -28.04 1.57 2.03
CA GLN A 142 -27.00 2.31 1.34
C GLN A 142 -25.65 1.59 1.47
N LEU A 143 -25.29 1.14 2.67
CA LEU A 143 -24.06 0.37 2.89
C LEU A 143 -24.07 -0.93 2.09
N LYS A 144 -25.17 -1.68 2.14
CA LYS A 144 -25.32 -2.93 1.38
C LYS A 144 -25.18 -2.69 -0.13
N THR A 145 -25.81 -1.67 -0.66
CA THR A 145 -25.68 -1.30 -2.07
C THR A 145 -24.24 -0.93 -2.42
N ALA A 146 -23.59 -0.09 -1.63
CA ALA A 146 -22.20 0.32 -1.85
C ALA A 146 -21.21 -0.86 -1.80
N VAL A 147 -21.40 -1.78 -0.84
CA VAL A 147 -20.58 -2.99 -0.73
C VAL A 147 -20.83 -3.95 -1.90
N GLN A 148 -22.06 -4.06 -2.39
CA GLN A 148 -22.37 -4.86 -3.57
C GLN A 148 -21.72 -4.29 -4.83
N GLN A 149 -21.75 -2.98 -5.03
CA GLN A 149 -21.06 -2.30 -6.13
C GLN A 149 -19.54 -2.54 -6.06
N LEU A 150 -18.95 -2.37 -4.87
CA LEU A 150 -17.53 -2.64 -4.66
C LEU A 150 -17.17 -4.10 -4.96
N ALA A 151 -17.98 -5.06 -4.54
CA ALA A 151 -17.76 -6.47 -4.81
C ALA A 151 -17.88 -6.80 -6.31
N GLN A 152 -18.85 -6.22 -7.01
CA GLN A 152 -18.98 -6.38 -8.46
C GLN A 152 -17.78 -5.77 -9.20
N SER A 153 -17.37 -4.56 -8.83
CA SER A 153 -16.18 -3.91 -9.40
C SER A 153 -14.93 -4.77 -9.19
N PHE A 154 -14.73 -5.34 -7.99
CA PHE A 154 -13.63 -6.25 -7.72
C PHE A 154 -13.65 -7.47 -8.66
N GLN A 155 -14.79 -8.11 -8.85
CA GLN A 155 -14.93 -9.28 -9.72
C GLN A 155 -14.61 -8.96 -11.18
N HIS A 156 -15.04 -7.79 -11.66
CA HIS A 156 -14.81 -7.38 -13.05
C HIS A 156 -13.41 -6.84 -13.31
N THR A 157 -12.67 -6.45 -12.27
CA THR A 157 -11.35 -5.82 -12.39
C THR A 157 -10.25 -6.69 -11.78
N LEU A 158 -10.01 -6.58 -10.49
CA LEU A 158 -8.88 -7.22 -9.81
C LEU A 158 -8.98 -8.74 -9.75
N ALA A 159 -10.18 -9.33 -9.65
CA ALA A 159 -10.35 -10.77 -9.66
C ALA A 159 -9.94 -11.40 -11.01
N ALA A 160 -10.05 -10.65 -12.10
CA ALA A 160 -9.63 -11.08 -13.44
C ALA A 160 -8.10 -11.10 -13.64
N VAL A 161 -7.32 -10.48 -12.73
CA VAL A 161 -5.86 -10.51 -12.80
C VAL A 161 -5.35 -11.93 -12.59
N ASN A 162 -4.60 -12.46 -13.56
CA ASN A 162 -4.07 -13.82 -13.50
C ASN A 162 -3.02 -13.97 -12.40
N CYS A 163 -3.29 -14.84 -11.43
CA CYS A 163 -2.41 -15.19 -10.31
C CYS A 163 -1.87 -16.64 -10.36
N SER A 164 -2.17 -17.35 -11.41
CA SER A 164 -1.66 -18.72 -11.64
C SER A 164 -0.22 -18.71 -12.13
#